data_5debe88c7b9d296a6d6a1dad70579c0c
#
_entry.id   5debe88c7b9d296a6d6a1dad70579c0c
#
_cell.length_a   1.000
_cell.length_b   1.000
_cell.length_c   1.000
_cell.angle_alpha   90.00
_cell.angle_beta   90.00
_cell.angle_gamma   90.00
#
_symmetry.space_group_name_H-M   'P 1'
#
loop_
_entity.id
_entity.type
_entity.pdbx_description
1 polymer ?
#
loop_
_entity_poly.entity_id
_entity_poly.type
_entity_poly.pdbx_seq_one_letter_code
_entity_poly.pdbx_strand_id
1 'polypeptide(L)'
;MQSVIPSSVRDLTTILKEASAEEQTIEIAGNNSKRLMGGPTTPAETKVNTSGLRRVLKYEPNDLTISVEAGMPFADLQALLAKNRQMVALDPPFFAKATVGGVIATNSSGPMRRYYGTARDQVIGMKFVTLAGKQVSTGGMVVKNVAGLDMRLRA
;
A
#
# COMPACT_ATOMS: atom_id res chain seq x y z
N MET A 1 19.62 13.14 4.80
CA MET A 1 18.46 12.25 4.45
C MET A 1 19.01 10.87 4.17
N GLN A 2 18.73 9.93 5.04
CA GLN A 2 19.07 8.51 4.84
C GLN A 2 17.92 7.85 4.07
N SER A 3 18.23 7.06 3.03
CA SER A 3 17.21 6.29 2.28
C SER A 3 17.39 4.82 2.57
N VAL A 4 16.32 4.16 3.02
CA VAL A 4 16.33 2.75 3.40
C VAL A 4 15.25 2.00 2.62
N ILE A 5 15.57 0.81 2.14
CA ILE A 5 14.65 -0.06 1.41
C ILE A 5 14.49 -1.36 2.22
N PRO A 6 13.42 -1.51 3.00
CA PRO A 6 13.18 -2.75 3.74
C PRO A 6 12.93 -3.91 2.77
N SER A 7 13.55 -5.04 3.05
CA SER A 7 13.38 -6.29 2.28
C SER A 7 12.29 -7.20 2.86
N SER A 8 11.87 -6.90 4.10
CA SER A 8 10.86 -7.66 4.82
C SER A 8 10.03 -6.76 5.75
N VAL A 9 8.88 -7.28 6.18
CA VAL A 9 8.05 -6.61 7.20
C VAL A 9 8.81 -6.46 8.51
N ARG A 10 9.69 -7.40 8.84
CA ARG A 10 10.54 -7.35 10.03
C ARG A 10 11.51 -6.17 9.95
N ASP A 11 12.19 -6.01 8.81
CA ASP A 11 13.10 -4.88 8.59
C ASP A 11 12.34 -3.55 8.71
N LEU A 12 11.18 -3.45 8.06
CA LEU A 12 10.32 -2.27 8.17
C LEU A 12 9.97 -1.95 9.63
N THR A 13 9.60 -2.98 10.40
CA THR A 13 9.28 -2.84 11.83
C THR A 13 10.46 -2.27 12.62
N THR A 14 11.65 -2.80 12.39
CA THR A 14 12.89 -2.35 13.06
C THR A 14 13.20 -0.90 12.71
N ILE A 15 13.20 -0.57 11.41
CA ILE A 15 13.49 0.78 10.91
C ILE A 15 12.53 1.82 11.52
N LEU A 16 11.22 1.54 11.51
CA LEU A 16 10.23 2.48 12.05
C LEU A 16 10.37 2.65 13.57
N LYS A 17 10.65 1.56 14.29
CA LYS A 17 10.85 1.59 15.74
C LYS A 17 12.09 2.39 16.12
N GLU A 18 13.21 2.20 15.42
CA GLU A 18 14.47 2.92 15.66
C GLU A 18 14.28 4.41 15.36
N ALA A 19 13.76 4.75 14.19
CA ALA A 19 13.50 6.14 13.81
C ALA A 19 12.52 6.84 14.78
N SER A 20 11.53 6.12 15.29
CA SER A 20 10.60 6.65 16.30
C SER A 20 11.29 6.87 17.66
N ALA A 21 12.19 5.97 18.06
CA ALA A 21 12.94 6.12 19.32
C ALA A 21 13.95 7.29 19.27
N GLU A 22 14.46 7.60 18.09
CA GLU A 22 15.36 8.71 17.84
C GLU A 22 14.63 10.02 17.47
N GLU A 23 13.30 10.04 17.55
CA GLU A 23 12.43 11.18 17.21
C GLU A 23 12.65 11.72 15.79
N GLN A 24 13.11 10.87 14.86
CA GLN A 24 13.39 11.24 13.48
C GLN A 24 12.09 11.49 12.69
N THR A 25 12.15 12.46 11.80
CA THR A 25 11.11 12.66 10.77
C THR A 25 11.23 11.60 9.69
N ILE A 26 10.10 10.99 9.30
CA ILE A 26 10.05 9.86 8.37
C ILE A 26 9.21 10.21 7.14
N GLU A 27 9.76 9.99 5.95
CA GLU A 27 9.01 9.97 4.68
C GLU A 27 8.82 8.50 4.24
N ILE A 28 7.58 8.07 4.05
CA ILE A 28 7.27 6.75 3.49
C ILE A 28 6.90 6.90 2.03
N ALA A 29 7.57 6.18 1.15
CA ALA A 29 7.34 6.25 -0.28
C ALA A 29 7.41 4.86 -0.95
N GLY A 30 6.62 4.68 -2.02
CA GLY A 30 6.86 3.64 -3.01
C GLY A 30 7.75 4.19 -4.13
N ASN A 31 7.25 4.18 -5.35
CA ASN A 31 7.96 4.72 -6.52
C ASN A 31 7.86 6.25 -6.70
N ASN A 32 7.44 6.99 -5.70
CA ASN A 32 7.29 8.45 -5.74
C ASN A 32 6.45 9.02 -6.91
N SER A 33 5.59 8.23 -7.50
CA SER A 33 4.78 8.64 -8.65
C SER A 33 3.87 9.83 -8.38
N LYS A 34 3.54 10.09 -7.12
CA LYS A 34 2.63 11.15 -6.66
C LYS A 34 3.28 12.20 -5.77
N ARG A 35 4.61 12.28 -5.78
CA ARG A 35 5.36 13.18 -4.90
C ARG A 35 4.91 14.65 -4.95
N LEU A 36 4.46 15.11 -6.10
CA LEU A 36 4.04 16.51 -6.31
C LEU A 36 2.56 16.77 -6.02
N MET A 37 1.77 15.74 -5.68
CA MET A 37 0.32 15.91 -5.46
C MET A 37 -0.02 16.66 -4.17
N GLY A 38 0.84 16.59 -3.14
CA GLY A 38 0.65 17.25 -1.85
C GLY A 38 1.30 18.62 -1.73
N GLY A 39 1.90 19.14 -2.81
CA GLY A 39 2.69 20.36 -2.75
C GLY A 39 4.10 20.16 -2.20
N PRO A 40 4.82 21.27 -1.89
CA PRO A 40 6.15 21.19 -1.30
C PRO A 40 6.12 20.53 0.08
N THR A 41 7.04 19.63 0.32
CA THR A 41 7.19 18.96 1.62
C THR A 41 8.58 19.29 2.20
N THR A 42 8.67 19.39 3.52
CA THR A 42 9.96 19.47 4.21
C THR A 42 10.68 18.12 4.07
N PRO A 43 11.97 18.10 3.70
CA PRO A 43 12.73 16.85 3.63
C PRO A 43 12.75 16.14 4.98
N ALA A 44 12.44 14.86 4.98
CA ALA A 44 12.56 14.02 6.18
C ALA A 44 14.01 13.57 6.39
N GLU A 45 14.37 13.25 7.63
CA GLU A 45 15.70 12.72 7.99
C GLU A 45 15.87 11.30 7.45
N THR A 46 14.82 10.49 7.59
CA THR A 46 14.79 9.10 7.08
C THR A 46 13.69 8.92 6.05
N LYS A 47 14.08 8.40 4.89
CA LYS A 47 13.14 8.00 3.83
C LYS A 47 13.06 6.48 3.75
N VAL A 48 11.87 5.94 3.98
CA VAL A 48 11.57 4.51 3.86
C VAL A 48 10.94 4.26 2.50
N ASN A 49 11.65 3.56 1.62
CA ASN A 49 11.13 3.19 0.30
C ASN A 49 10.61 1.75 0.33
N THR A 50 9.31 1.58 0.13
CA THR A 50 8.65 0.28 0.20
C THR A 50 8.84 -0.60 -1.03
N SER A 51 9.59 -0.18 -2.04
CA SER A 51 9.78 -0.94 -3.30
C SER A 51 10.42 -2.31 -3.13
N GLY A 52 11.08 -2.59 -1.99
CA GLY A 52 11.58 -3.92 -1.63
C GLY A 52 10.47 -4.91 -1.24
N LEU A 53 9.31 -4.41 -0.81
CA LEU A 53 8.16 -5.21 -0.36
C LEU A 53 7.19 -5.42 -1.53
N ARG A 54 7.47 -6.37 -2.43
CA ARG A 54 6.71 -6.56 -3.68
C ARG A 54 6.26 -8.01 -3.95
N ARG A 55 6.17 -8.82 -2.90
CA ARG A 55 5.74 -10.22 -3.05
C ARG A 55 4.24 -10.36 -3.18
N VAL A 56 3.81 -11.37 -3.93
CA VAL A 56 2.45 -11.93 -3.83
C VAL A 56 2.43 -12.86 -2.64
N LEU A 57 1.59 -12.57 -1.65
CA LEU A 57 1.48 -13.35 -0.42
C LEU A 57 0.48 -14.50 -0.56
N LYS A 58 -0.64 -14.22 -1.25
CA LYS A 58 -1.68 -15.21 -1.53
C LYS A 58 -2.49 -14.77 -2.74
N TYR A 59 -2.89 -15.70 -3.58
CA TYR A 59 -3.79 -15.44 -4.71
C TYR A 59 -4.78 -16.60 -4.86
N GLU A 60 -6.06 -16.29 -4.78
CA GLU A 60 -7.17 -17.22 -4.96
C GLU A 60 -8.05 -16.73 -6.11
N PRO A 61 -7.76 -17.16 -7.34
CA PRO A 61 -8.50 -16.69 -8.53
C PRO A 61 -10.00 -16.97 -8.46
N ASN A 62 -10.39 -18.10 -7.89
CA ASN A 62 -11.80 -18.50 -7.79
C ASN A 62 -12.60 -17.62 -6.82
N ASP A 63 -11.93 -17.09 -5.80
CA ASP A 63 -12.53 -16.19 -4.81
C ASP A 63 -12.35 -14.70 -5.19
N LEU A 64 -11.70 -14.43 -6.34
CA LEU A 64 -11.38 -13.09 -6.81
C LEU A 64 -10.58 -12.28 -5.77
N THR A 65 -9.72 -12.93 -5.00
CA THR A 65 -8.94 -12.28 -3.94
C THR A 65 -7.45 -12.46 -4.14
N ILE A 66 -6.69 -11.40 -3.89
CA ILE A 66 -5.24 -11.41 -3.90
C ILE A 66 -4.69 -10.59 -2.73
N SER A 67 -3.63 -11.09 -2.12
CA SER A 67 -2.88 -10.38 -1.08
C SER A 67 -1.45 -10.14 -1.58
N VAL A 68 -1.05 -8.89 -1.60
CA VAL A 68 0.27 -8.46 -2.07
C VAL A 68 0.91 -7.49 -1.09
N GLU A 69 2.24 -7.38 -1.14
CA GLU A 69 2.96 -6.36 -0.39
C GLU A 69 2.80 -4.97 -1.03
N ALA A 70 2.86 -3.93 -0.19
CA ALA A 70 2.54 -2.54 -0.56
C ALA A 70 3.44 -1.94 -1.66
N GLY A 71 4.68 -2.40 -1.77
CA GLY A 71 5.64 -1.96 -2.78
C GLY A 71 5.46 -2.62 -4.15
N MET A 72 4.53 -3.58 -4.30
CA MET A 72 4.21 -4.20 -5.59
C MET A 72 3.86 -3.12 -6.61
N PRO A 73 4.52 -3.07 -7.79
CA PRO A 73 4.11 -2.19 -8.88
C PRO A 73 2.68 -2.52 -9.32
N PHE A 74 1.85 -1.50 -9.47
CA PHE A 74 0.44 -1.71 -9.81
C PHE A 74 0.27 -2.32 -11.20
N ALA A 75 1.15 -1.98 -12.14
CA ALA A 75 1.17 -2.57 -13.47
C ALA A 75 1.50 -4.07 -13.43
N ASP A 76 2.44 -4.50 -12.57
CA ASP A 76 2.81 -5.91 -12.42
C ASP A 76 1.67 -6.71 -11.81
N LEU A 77 0.96 -6.15 -10.83
CA LEU A 77 -0.26 -6.74 -10.28
C LEU A 77 -1.31 -6.95 -11.36
N GLN A 78 -1.59 -5.95 -12.18
CA GLN A 78 -2.55 -6.06 -13.28
C GLN A 78 -2.13 -7.12 -14.31
N ALA A 79 -0.86 -7.15 -14.68
CA ALA A 79 -0.32 -8.16 -15.61
C ALA A 79 -0.43 -9.60 -15.05
N LEU A 80 -0.25 -9.76 -13.74
CA LEU A 80 -0.46 -11.05 -13.07
C LEU A 80 -1.93 -11.49 -13.15
N LEU A 81 -2.87 -10.60 -12.80
CA LEU A 81 -4.30 -10.88 -12.77
C LEU A 81 -4.87 -11.15 -14.17
N ALA A 82 -4.35 -10.45 -15.19
CA ALA A 82 -4.77 -10.61 -16.58
C ALA A 82 -4.58 -12.05 -17.10
N LYS A 83 -3.62 -12.81 -16.55
CA LYS A 83 -3.43 -14.24 -16.89
C LYS A 83 -4.67 -15.09 -16.59
N ASN A 84 -5.46 -14.68 -15.59
CA ASN A 84 -6.73 -15.31 -15.24
C ASN A 84 -7.95 -14.51 -15.73
N ARG A 85 -7.77 -13.55 -16.66
CA ARG A 85 -8.81 -12.65 -17.14
C ARG A 85 -9.47 -11.85 -16.01
N GLN A 86 -8.68 -11.47 -15.00
CA GLN A 86 -9.09 -10.68 -13.85
C GLN A 86 -8.34 -9.35 -13.84
N MET A 87 -8.86 -8.39 -13.10
CA MET A 87 -8.22 -7.09 -12.87
C MET A 87 -8.60 -6.53 -11.50
N VAL A 88 -7.78 -5.64 -10.97
CA VAL A 88 -8.21 -4.66 -9.95
C VAL A 88 -8.83 -3.50 -10.72
N ALA A 89 -10.11 -3.24 -10.48
CA ALA A 89 -10.87 -2.24 -11.25
C ALA A 89 -10.58 -0.79 -10.77
N LEU A 90 -9.30 -0.43 -10.74
CA LEU A 90 -8.79 0.91 -10.45
C LEU A 90 -7.93 1.39 -11.62
N ASP A 91 -8.05 2.69 -11.90
CA ASP A 91 -7.28 3.38 -12.94
C ASP A 91 -6.55 4.58 -12.32
N PRO A 92 -5.51 4.32 -11.50
CA PRO A 92 -4.81 5.37 -10.78
C PRO A 92 -3.94 6.21 -11.73
N PRO A 93 -3.78 7.52 -11.47
CA PRO A 93 -2.80 8.32 -12.21
C PRO A 93 -1.40 7.73 -12.03
N PHE A 94 -0.57 7.90 -13.08
CA PHE A 94 0.79 7.33 -13.14
C PHE A 94 0.83 5.80 -13.03
N PHE A 95 -0.15 5.12 -13.61
CA PHE A 95 -0.35 3.66 -13.59
C PHE A 95 0.96 2.87 -13.67
N ALA A 96 1.82 3.15 -14.66
CA ALA A 96 3.06 2.42 -14.89
C ALA A 96 4.12 2.60 -13.76
N LYS A 97 3.99 3.64 -12.94
CA LYS A 97 4.93 3.94 -11.85
C LYS A 97 4.31 3.76 -10.46
N ALA A 98 2.98 3.63 -10.36
CA ALA A 98 2.30 3.51 -9.09
C ALA A 98 2.63 2.19 -8.39
N THR A 99 2.67 2.19 -7.06
CA THR A 99 2.69 0.98 -6.23
C THR A 99 1.31 0.75 -5.62
N VAL A 100 1.00 -0.50 -5.28
CA VAL A 100 -0.27 -0.85 -4.63
C VAL A 100 -0.49 -0.01 -3.36
N GLY A 101 0.51 0.07 -2.48
CA GLY A 101 0.44 0.89 -1.27
C GLY A 101 0.20 2.36 -1.56
N GLY A 102 0.88 2.92 -2.59
CA GLY A 102 0.69 4.32 -3.00
C GLY A 102 -0.70 4.59 -3.59
N VAL A 103 -1.31 3.63 -4.29
CA VAL A 103 -2.69 3.74 -4.79
C VAL A 103 -3.69 3.75 -3.65
N ILE A 104 -3.51 2.86 -2.67
CA ILE A 104 -4.39 2.74 -1.51
C ILE A 104 -4.25 3.96 -0.59
N ALA A 105 -3.03 4.37 -0.26
CA ALA A 105 -2.74 5.50 0.63
C ALA A 105 -3.32 6.83 0.11
N THR A 106 -3.40 7.00 -1.20
CA THR A 106 -3.98 8.19 -1.82
C THR A 106 -5.43 8.01 -2.26
N ASN A 107 -6.05 6.85 -1.99
CA ASN A 107 -7.38 6.45 -2.46
C ASN A 107 -7.59 6.72 -3.96
N SER A 108 -6.56 6.47 -4.75
CA SER A 108 -6.55 6.76 -6.19
C SER A 108 -7.34 5.72 -6.96
N SER A 109 -8.49 6.09 -7.48
CA SER A 109 -9.41 5.15 -8.10
C SER A 109 -9.61 5.39 -9.61
N GLY A 110 -9.38 6.60 -10.09
CA GLY A 110 -9.57 6.97 -11.50
C GLY A 110 -11.03 6.95 -11.97
N PRO A 111 -11.30 7.02 -13.28
CA PRO A 111 -12.64 7.05 -13.86
C PRO A 111 -13.48 5.81 -13.59
N MET A 112 -12.85 4.64 -13.47
CA MET A 112 -13.54 3.36 -13.21
C MET A 112 -14.31 3.33 -11.89
N ARG A 113 -14.00 4.26 -10.96
CA ARG A 113 -14.70 4.38 -9.66
C ARG A 113 -16.22 4.50 -9.79
N ARG A 114 -16.70 4.99 -10.90
CA ARG A 114 -18.14 5.17 -11.15
C ARG A 114 -18.88 3.83 -11.21
N TYR A 115 -18.23 2.79 -11.70
CA TYR A 115 -18.83 1.46 -11.88
C TYR A 115 -18.39 0.48 -10.79
N TYR A 116 -17.14 0.57 -10.34
CA TYR A 116 -16.51 -0.45 -9.49
C TYR A 116 -16.17 0.05 -8.09
N GLY A 117 -16.51 1.31 -7.77
CA GLY A 117 -16.17 1.90 -6.49
C GLY A 117 -14.75 2.42 -6.41
N THR A 118 -14.35 2.79 -5.23
CA THR A 118 -13.03 3.36 -4.90
C THR A 118 -12.04 2.27 -4.47
N ALA A 119 -10.78 2.63 -4.28
CA ALA A 119 -9.79 1.72 -3.70
C ALA A 119 -10.23 1.18 -2.33
N ARG A 120 -10.91 2.01 -1.52
CA ARG A 120 -11.51 1.61 -0.25
C ARG A 120 -12.51 0.45 -0.40
N ASP A 121 -13.33 0.49 -1.43
CA ASP A 121 -14.40 -0.52 -1.63
C ASP A 121 -13.82 -1.87 -2.09
N GLN A 122 -12.65 -1.87 -2.72
CA GLN A 122 -11.98 -3.07 -3.22
C GLN A 122 -11.01 -3.69 -2.21
N VAL A 123 -10.55 -2.92 -1.20
CA VAL A 123 -9.64 -3.43 -0.16
C VAL A 123 -10.45 -4.05 0.97
N ILE A 124 -10.42 -5.38 1.06
CA ILE A 124 -11.12 -6.15 2.10
C ILE A 124 -10.31 -6.32 3.39
N GLY A 125 -9.01 -6.07 3.34
CA GLY A 125 -8.14 -6.12 4.52
C GLY A 125 -6.77 -5.55 4.25
N MET A 126 -6.10 -5.07 5.28
CA MET A 126 -4.72 -4.61 5.21
C MET A 126 -3.93 -4.93 6.48
N LYS A 127 -2.63 -5.03 6.31
CA LYS A 127 -1.67 -5.07 7.41
C LYS A 127 -0.75 -3.88 7.31
N PHE A 128 -0.47 -3.24 8.42
CA PHE A 128 0.46 -2.11 8.48
C PHE A 128 1.28 -2.15 9.75
N VAL A 129 2.38 -1.41 9.74
CA VAL A 129 3.27 -1.25 10.89
C VAL A 129 3.11 0.17 11.43
N THR A 130 2.90 0.29 12.74
CA THR A 130 2.87 1.60 13.41
C THR A 130 4.29 2.11 13.67
N LEU A 131 4.45 3.38 13.97
CA LEU A 131 5.75 3.97 14.36
C LEU A 131 6.33 3.29 15.61
N ALA A 132 5.51 2.77 16.51
CA ALA A 132 5.96 1.98 17.67
C ALA A 132 6.47 0.57 17.28
N GLY A 133 6.56 0.24 15.99
CA GLY A 133 6.98 -1.08 15.52
C GLY A 133 5.95 -2.18 15.73
N LYS A 134 4.67 -1.85 15.99
CA LYS A 134 3.61 -2.85 16.16
C LYS A 134 2.96 -3.15 14.82
N GLN A 135 2.86 -4.42 14.46
CA GLN A 135 2.07 -4.86 13.33
C GLN A 135 0.58 -4.89 13.70
N VAL A 136 -0.24 -4.27 12.87
CA VAL A 136 -1.69 -4.22 13.01
C VAL A 136 -2.32 -4.81 11.77
N SER A 137 -3.40 -5.57 11.95
CA SER A 137 -4.19 -6.16 10.86
C SER A 137 -5.63 -5.68 10.99
N THR A 138 -6.23 -5.29 9.88
CA THR A 138 -7.65 -4.92 9.82
C THR A 138 -8.30 -5.62 8.63
N GLY A 139 -9.55 -6.06 8.79
CA GLY A 139 -10.25 -6.87 7.79
C GLY A 139 -9.62 -8.25 7.61
N GLY A 140 -9.93 -8.89 6.51
CA GLY A 140 -9.44 -10.23 6.17
C GLY A 140 -9.92 -10.62 4.78
N MET A 141 -9.62 -11.85 4.36
CA MET A 141 -10.10 -12.41 3.09
C MET A 141 -11.62 -12.79 3.13
N VAL A 142 -12.36 -12.22 4.05
CA VAL A 142 -13.82 -12.36 4.14
C VAL A 142 -14.50 -11.06 3.71
N VAL A 143 -15.53 -11.19 2.91
CA VAL A 143 -16.23 -10.08 2.24
C VAL A 143 -16.97 -9.15 3.21
N LYS A 144 -17.21 -9.57 4.46
CA LYS A 144 -17.99 -8.82 5.44
C LYS A 144 -17.19 -8.46 6.68
N ASN A 145 -16.94 -7.17 6.85
CA ASN A 145 -16.39 -6.63 8.10
C ASN A 145 -17.56 -6.17 8.98
N VAL A 146 -17.88 -6.91 10.04
CA VAL A 146 -19.07 -6.68 10.90
C VAL A 146 -18.76 -5.92 12.18
N ALA A 147 -17.48 -5.68 12.48
CA ALA A 147 -17.08 -5.00 13.71
C ALA A 147 -15.76 -4.23 13.57
N GLY A 148 -15.73 -3.01 14.05
CA GLY A 148 -14.50 -2.21 14.21
C GLY A 148 -14.48 -0.92 13.39
N LEU A 149 -13.55 -0.04 13.77
CA LEU A 149 -13.23 1.18 13.05
C LEU A 149 -12.67 0.85 11.67
N ASP A 150 -13.14 1.53 10.64
CA ASP A 150 -12.56 1.42 9.30
C ASP A 150 -11.20 2.15 9.24
N MET A 151 -10.14 1.41 9.55
CA MET A 151 -8.77 1.92 9.57
C MET A 151 -8.24 2.32 8.19
N ARG A 152 -8.94 1.97 7.11
CA ARG A 152 -8.57 2.32 5.73
C ARG A 152 -8.72 3.82 5.45
N LEU A 153 -9.44 4.55 6.29
CA LEU A 153 -9.68 5.98 6.15
C LEU A 153 -8.73 6.85 6.97
N ARG A 154 -7.85 6.25 7.76
CA ARG A 154 -6.88 6.97 8.58
C ARG A 154 -5.47 6.81 8.00
N ALA A 155 -5.22 7.44 6.87
CA ALA A 155 -3.89 7.71 6.34
C ALA A 155 -3.61 9.20 6.44
#